data_2569e24e6317200b3b53155387b653c2
#
_entry.id   2569e24e6317200b3b53155387b653c2
#
_cell.length_a   1.000
_cell.length_b   1.000
_cell.length_c   1.000
_cell.angle_alpha   90.00
_cell.angle_beta   90.00
_cell.angle_gamma   90.00
#
_symmetry.space_group_name_H-M   'P 1'
#
loop_
_entity.id
_entity.type
_entity.pdbx_description
1 polymer ?
#
loop_
_entity_poly.entity_id
_entity_poly.type
_entity_poly.pdbx_seq_one_letter_code
_entity_poly.pdbx_strand_id
1 'polypeptide(L)'
;MEQEQKLIAVIDDDVHIGNMLEELLVREGFAVLRAYSGTEALLLLSGRRPDLVLLDLMLPGLSGQEVLPHLAGIPVIVLSARGDVEEKVRLLLDGAADYLTKPFDTRELLARIAVQLRRPSHAAARLCHGALSLDLQTRAVEAAGRSVRLTRTEFAILKLLLSNPQQVVTKSQLLEHIAADTPDCVESSLKVHVSNLRRKLRDAGAGECIASVWGIGFKLAEEEPKS
;
A
#
# COMPACT_ATOMS: atom_id res chain seq x y z
N MET A 1 13.22 -6.17 21.76
CA MET A 1 12.75 -6.29 20.36
C MET A 1 13.62 -5.36 19.55
N GLU A 2 14.61 -5.89 18.83
CA GLU A 2 15.41 -5.10 17.89
C GLU A 2 14.47 -4.59 16.81
N GLN A 3 14.32 -3.28 16.72
CA GLN A 3 13.67 -2.66 15.56
C GLN A 3 14.58 -2.92 14.36
N GLU A 4 14.11 -3.71 13.43
CA GLU A 4 14.78 -3.97 12.16
C GLU A 4 15.07 -2.62 11.48
N GLN A 5 16.34 -2.28 11.36
CA GLN A 5 16.81 -1.00 10.82
C GLN A 5 16.36 -0.89 9.35
N LYS A 6 15.64 0.18 9.03
CA LYS A 6 15.14 0.42 7.66
C LYS A 6 16.29 0.72 6.72
N LEU A 7 16.26 0.09 5.54
CA LEU A 7 17.28 0.21 4.51
C LEU A 7 16.84 1.19 3.41
N ILE A 8 17.62 2.24 3.18
CA ILE A 8 17.39 3.22 2.11
C ILE A 8 18.50 3.10 1.07
N ALA A 9 18.14 2.97 -0.20
CA ALA A 9 19.11 3.06 -1.29
C ALA A 9 19.21 4.51 -1.79
N VAL A 10 20.42 5.03 -1.91
CA VAL A 10 20.73 6.34 -2.48
C VAL A 10 21.45 6.12 -3.81
N ILE A 11 20.80 6.48 -4.91
CA ILE A 11 21.28 6.30 -6.27
C ILE A 11 21.49 7.71 -6.87
N ASP A 12 22.72 8.16 -6.86
CA ASP A 12 23.12 9.52 -7.27
C ASP A 12 24.61 9.48 -7.65
N ASP A 13 24.99 10.01 -8.80
CA ASP A 13 26.37 10.06 -9.27
C ASP A 13 27.18 11.17 -8.62
N ASP A 14 26.51 12.19 -8.05
CA ASP A 14 27.17 13.23 -7.26
C ASP A 14 27.60 12.68 -5.89
N VAL A 15 28.90 12.49 -5.76
CA VAL A 15 29.55 11.97 -4.53
C VAL A 15 29.24 12.88 -3.33
N HIS A 16 29.19 14.21 -3.51
CA HIS A 16 28.95 15.15 -2.42
C HIS A 16 27.51 15.07 -1.91
N ILE A 17 26.54 15.07 -2.81
CA ILE A 17 25.12 14.90 -2.47
C ILE A 17 24.93 13.53 -1.79
N GLY A 18 25.48 12.50 -2.38
CA GLY A 18 25.37 11.17 -1.82
C GLY A 18 25.99 11.02 -0.44
N ASN A 19 27.18 11.58 -0.17
CA ASN A 19 27.80 11.56 1.15
C ASN A 19 26.94 12.32 2.18
N MET A 20 26.45 13.50 1.82
CA MET A 20 25.56 14.30 2.66
C MET A 20 24.29 13.51 3.01
N LEU A 21 23.67 12.84 2.02
CA LEU A 21 22.49 12.00 2.23
C LEU A 21 22.80 10.81 3.13
N GLU A 22 23.91 10.12 2.91
CA GLU A 22 24.33 8.98 3.73
C GLU A 22 24.53 9.39 5.19
N GLU A 23 25.30 10.47 5.45
CA GLU A 23 25.52 11.00 6.79
C GLU A 23 24.19 11.37 7.48
N LEU A 24 23.30 12.05 6.73
CA LEU A 24 21.98 12.42 7.24
C LEU A 24 21.16 11.20 7.63
N LEU A 25 21.04 10.22 6.73
CA LEU A 25 20.21 9.05 6.92
C LEU A 25 20.74 8.13 8.03
N VAL A 26 22.06 7.93 8.10
CA VAL A 26 22.70 7.16 9.19
C VAL A 26 22.45 7.81 10.55
N ARG A 27 22.55 9.15 10.64
CA ARG A 27 22.22 9.90 11.86
C ARG A 27 20.77 9.73 12.30
N GLU A 28 19.84 9.60 11.34
CA GLU A 28 18.42 9.32 11.60
C GLU A 28 18.11 7.83 11.84
N GLY A 29 19.15 6.97 11.89
CA GLY A 29 19.01 5.55 12.26
C GLY A 29 18.68 4.63 11.08
N PHE A 30 18.84 5.06 9.84
CA PHE A 30 18.65 4.24 8.65
C PHE A 30 19.95 3.51 8.26
N ALA A 31 19.82 2.30 7.70
CA ALA A 31 20.90 1.69 6.92
C ALA A 31 20.88 2.25 5.50
N VAL A 32 22.06 2.44 4.90
CA VAL A 32 22.17 3.05 3.57
C VAL A 32 22.90 2.12 2.60
N LEU A 33 22.38 2.01 1.38
CA LEU A 33 23.05 1.45 0.21
C LEU A 33 23.35 2.58 -0.76
N ARG A 34 24.53 2.56 -1.38
CA ARG A 34 24.95 3.57 -2.37
C ARG A 34 25.14 2.93 -3.74
N ALA A 35 24.66 3.63 -4.77
CA ALA A 35 24.99 3.36 -6.16
C ALA A 35 25.24 4.69 -6.90
N TYR A 36 26.22 4.69 -7.81
CA TYR A 36 26.69 5.87 -8.53
C TYR A 36 26.27 5.86 -10.01
N SER A 37 25.53 4.83 -10.42
CA SER A 37 24.98 4.70 -11.77
C SER A 37 23.72 3.84 -11.78
N GLY A 38 22.91 3.95 -12.83
CA GLY A 38 21.73 3.11 -12.97
C GLY A 38 22.07 1.63 -13.09
N THR A 39 23.14 1.28 -13.76
CA THR A 39 23.58 -0.12 -13.89
C THR A 39 24.02 -0.72 -12.55
N GLU A 40 24.80 0.04 -11.77
CA GLU A 40 25.20 -0.37 -10.42
C GLU A 40 23.99 -0.52 -9.50
N ALA A 41 23.03 0.41 -9.58
CA ALA A 41 21.79 0.33 -8.82
C ALA A 41 21.04 -0.98 -9.07
N LEU A 42 20.82 -1.36 -10.33
CA LEU A 42 20.13 -2.62 -10.65
C LEU A 42 20.88 -3.85 -10.15
N LEU A 43 22.21 -3.84 -10.21
CA LEU A 43 23.05 -4.93 -9.70
C LEU A 43 22.93 -5.06 -8.18
N LEU A 44 23.05 -3.96 -7.43
CA LEU A 44 22.91 -3.95 -5.98
C LEU A 44 21.52 -4.38 -5.52
N LEU A 45 20.48 -3.92 -6.22
CA LEU A 45 19.08 -4.20 -5.88
C LEU A 45 18.64 -5.63 -6.24
N SER A 46 19.39 -6.33 -7.08
CA SER A 46 19.16 -7.76 -7.35
C SER A 46 19.45 -8.65 -6.13
N GLY A 47 20.34 -8.23 -5.24
CA GLY A 47 20.74 -8.98 -4.04
C GLY A 47 20.17 -8.45 -2.73
N ARG A 48 19.70 -7.21 -2.70
CA ARG A 48 19.17 -6.55 -1.49
C ARG A 48 17.96 -5.69 -1.84
N ARG A 49 16.85 -5.88 -1.13
CA ARG A 49 15.64 -5.07 -1.32
C ARG A 49 15.58 -3.96 -0.27
N PRO A 50 15.74 -2.68 -0.65
CA PRO A 50 15.57 -1.56 0.27
C PRO A 50 14.10 -1.32 0.60
N ASP A 51 13.86 -0.61 1.72
CA ASP A 51 12.54 -0.14 2.12
C ASP A 51 12.11 1.12 1.34
N LEU A 52 13.08 1.89 0.81
CA LEU A 52 12.88 3.10 0.02
C LEU A 52 14.09 3.37 -0.87
N VAL A 53 13.88 3.99 -2.02
CA VAL A 53 14.93 4.45 -2.93
C VAL A 53 14.86 5.97 -3.08
N LEU A 54 16.00 6.65 -2.93
CA LEU A 54 16.24 8.01 -3.39
C LEU A 54 16.95 7.91 -4.73
N LEU A 55 16.36 8.43 -5.80
CA LEU A 55 16.80 8.23 -7.17
C LEU A 55 17.05 9.55 -7.89
N ASP A 56 18.28 9.82 -8.31
CA ASP A 56 18.54 10.86 -9.29
C ASP A 56 18.13 10.37 -10.69
N LEU A 57 17.63 11.30 -11.52
CA LEU A 57 17.30 11.00 -12.90
C LEU A 57 18.52 11.09 -13.82
N MET A 58 19.47 11.96 -13.48
CA MET A 58 20.63 12.27 -14.32
C MET A 58 21.81 11.34 -13.98
N LEU A 59 21.61 10.03 -14.17
CA LEU A 59 22.65 9.04 -13.91
C LEU A 59 23.47 8.71 -15.16
N PRO A 60 24.76 8.36 -15.01
CA PRO A 60 25.55 7.83 -16.10
C PRO A 60 25.10 6.41 -16.49
N GLY A 61 25.16 6.10 -17.78
CA GLY A 61 24.71 4.83 -18.34
C GLY A 61 23.19 4.76 -18.42
N LEU A 62 22.56 3.94 -17.58
CA LEU A 62 21.10 3.90 -17.47
C LEU A 62 20.61 5.10 -16.66
N SER A 63 19.75 5.91 -17.27
CA SER A 63 19.10 7.03 -16.60
C SER A 63 18.16 6.57 -15.46
N GLY A 64 17.87 7.46 -14.50
CA GLY A 64 16.93 7.15 -13.44
C GLY A 64 15.52 6.84 -13.96
N GLN A 65 15.10 7.40 -15.10
CA GLN A 65 13.83 7.05 -15.75
C GLN A 65 13.82 5.62 -16.26
N GLU A 66 14.96 5.10 -16.77
CA GLU A 66 15.08 3.72 -17.20
C GLU A 66 15.19 2.74 -16.02
N VAL A 67 15.72 3.18 -14.89
CA VAL A 67 15.83 2.39 -13.65
C VAL A 67 14.46 2.27 -12.95
N LEU A 68 13.63 3.32 -12.96
CA LEU A 68 12.38 3.41 -12.21
C LEU A 68 11.42 2.22 -12.42
N PRO A 69 11.17 1.72 -13.64
CA PRO A 69 10.29 0.55 -13.85
C PRO A 69 10.79 -0.74 -13.18
N HIS A 70 12.10 -0.86 -12.95
CA HIS A 70 12.69 -2.03 -12.28
C HIS A 70 12.55 -2.01 -10.77
N LEU A 71 12.09 -0.88 -10.19
CA LEU A 71 11.88 -0.67 -8.75
C LEU A 71 10.45 -0.97 -8.31
N ALA A 72 9.65 -1.65 -9.11
CA ALA A 72 8.24 -1.93 -8.82
C ALA A 72 8.04 -2.55 -7.43
N GLY A 73 7.15 -1.93 -6.63
CA GLY A 73 6.85 -2.37 -5.26
C GLY A 73 7.83 -1.88 -4.19
N ILE A 74 8.76 -0.98 -4.54
CA ILE A 74 9.61 -0.23 -3.61
C ILE A 74 9.23 1.24 -3.77
N PRO A 75 8.93 1.99 -2.70
CA PRO A 75 8.68 3.42 -2.82
C PRO A 75 9.94 4.17 -3.29
N VAL A 76 9.79 4.98 -4.34
CA VAL A 76 10.88 5.77 -4.94
C VAL A 76 10.57 7.25 -4.77
N ILE A 77 11.48 7.99 -4.12
CA ILE A 77 11.48 9.46 -4.14
C ILE A 77 12.51 9.90 -5.18
N VAL A 78 12.04 10.56 -6.23
CA VAL A 78 12.91 11.09 -7.27
C VAL A 78 13.53 12.41 -6.81
N LEU A 79 14.86 12.52 -6.93
CA LEU A 79 15.63 13.74 -6.67
C LEU A 79 16.10 14.30 -8.02
N SER A 80 15.66 15.49 -8.45
CA SER A 80 16.03 16.01 -9.75
C SER A 80 16.25 17.53 -9.71
N ALA A 81 17.19 18.01 -10.52
CA ALA A 81 17.42 19.43 -10.73
C ALA A 81 16.30 20.11 -11.56
N ARG A 82 15.47 19.31 -12.25
CA ARG A 82 14.40 19.82 -13.09
C ARG A 82 13.13 20.01 -12.25
N GLY A 83 12.59 21.25 -12.31
CA GLY A 83 11.39 21.62 -11.55
C GLY A 83 10.10 21.62 -12.40
N ASP A 84 10.14 21.12 -13.62
CA ASP A 84 9.04 21.16 -14.56
C ASP A 84 7.83 20.34 -14.09
N VAL A 85 6.65 20.94 -14.13
CA VAL A 85 5.40 20.31 -13.65
C VAL A 85 5.05 19.10 -14.51
N GLU A 86 5.26 19.17 -15.81
CA GLU A 86 4.95 18.08 -16.74
C GLU A 86 5.82 16.85 -16.47
N GLU A 87 7.12 17.06 -16.20
CA GLU A 87 8.04 15.96 -15.84
C GLU A 87 7.65 15.32 -14.50
N LYS A 88 7.30 16.13 -13.50
CA LYS A 88 6.81 15.63 -12.19
C LYS A 88 5.58 14.75 -12.34
N VAL A 89 4.58 15.22 -13.09
CA VAL A 89 3.34 14.46 -13.34
C VAL A 89 3.66 13.14 -14.04
N ARG A 90 4.52 13.17 -15.06
CA ARG A 90 4.92 11.96 -15.79
C ARG A 90 5.60 10.95 -14.88
N LEU A 91 6.59 11.37 -14.07
CA LEU A 91 7.31 10.48 -13.16
C LEU A 91 6.41 9.84 -12.10
N LEU A 92 5.42 10.58 -11.58
CA LEU A 92 4.43 10.03 -10.65
C LEU A 92 3.53 9.00 -11.33
N LEU A 93 3.14 9.24 -12.59
CA LEU A 93 2.39 8.26 -13.39
C LEU A 93 3.22 7.03 -13.76
N ASP A 94 4.53 7.19 -13.95
CA ASP A 94 5.49 6.12 -14.25
C ASP A 94 5.86 5.28 -12.98
N GLY A 95 5.30 5.62 -11.81
CA GLY A 95 5.41 4.83 -10.60
C GLY A 95 6.30 5.39 -9.49
N ALA A 96 6.83 6.61 -9.63
CA ALA A 96 7.49 7.30 -8.51
C ALA A 96 6.48 7.57 -7.39
N ALA A 97 6.88 7.31 -6.14
CA ALA A 97 6.03 7.57 -4.97
C ALA A 97 6.00 9.05 -4.58
N ASP A 98 7.08 9.79 -4.88
CA ASP A 98 7.20 11.22 -4.62
C ASP A 98 8.32 11.83 -5.47
N TYR A 99 8.39 13.17 -5.48
CA TYR A 99 9.37 13.94 -6.22
C TYR A 99 9.88 15.11 -5.38
N LEU A 100 11.20 15.36 -5.41
CA LEU A 100 11.84 16.46 -4.71
C LEU A 100 12.86 17.17 -5.63
N THR A 101 12.76 18.49 -5.71
CA THR A 101 13.63 19.30 -6.59
C THR A 101 14.94 19.64 -5.89
N LYS A 102 16.07 19.46 -6.55
CA LYS A 102 17.40 19.96 -6.10
C LYS A 102 17.53 21.47 -6.43
N PRO A 103 18.06 22.30 -5.51
CA PRO A 103 18.45 21.99 -4.14
C PRO A 103 17.23 21.83 -3.22
N PHE A 104 17.30 20.95 -2.24
CA PHE A 104 16.21 20.65 -1.31
C PHE A 104 16.62 20.89 0.15
N ASP A 105 15.62 21.16 1.00
CA ASP A 105 15.79 21.18 2.45
C ASP A 105 15.80 19.73 2.98
N THR A 106 16.82 19.41 3.79
CA THR A 106 16.97 18.06 4.40
C THR A 106 15.78 17.68 5.27
N ARG A 107 15.13 18.66 5.92
CA ARG A 107 13.92 18.42 6.74
C ARG A 107 12.74 18.04 5.86
N GLU A 108 12.61 18.64 4.67
CA GLU A 108 11.58 18.25 3.70
C GLU A 108 11.82 16.83 3.22
N LEU A 109 13.05 16.48 2.87
CA LEU A 109 13.41 15.14 2.45
C LEU A 109 13.07 14.12 3.55
N LEU A 110 13.47 14.35 4.80
CA LEU A 110 13.17 13.46 5.92
C LEU A 110 11.66 13.30 6.16
N ALA A 111 10.90 14.38 6.05
CA ALA A 111 9.44 14.31 6.17
C ALA A 111 8.83 13.43 5.07
N ARG A 112 9.28 13.55 3.81
CA ARG A 112 8.83 12.72 2.68
C ARG A 112 9.23 11.27 2.87
N ILE A 113 10.46 10.98 3.29
CA ILE A 113 10.92 9.64 3.64
C ILE A 113 10.02 9.04 4.73
N ALA A 114 9.73 9.79 5.79
CA ALA A 114 8.88 9.32 6.88
C ALA A 114 7.44 9.00 6.39
N VAL A 115 6.90 9.76 5.44
CA VAL A 115 5.59 9.48 4.83
C VAL A 115 5.65 8.19 4.02
N GLN A 116 6.67 7.99 3.19
CA GLN A 116 6.79 6.81 2.34
C GLN A 116 7.14 5.53 3.14
N LEU A 117 7.98 5.67 4.17
CA LEU A 117 8.31 4.57 5.08
C LEU A 117 7.26 4.32 6.16
N ARG A 118 6.31 5.25 6.29
CA ARG A 118 5.15 4.97 7.11
C ARG A 118 4.49 3.76 6.47
N ARG A 119 4.88 2.55 6.91
CA ARG A 119 4.02 1.39 6.68
C ARG A 119 2.62 1.92 6.99
N PRO A 120 1.63 1.70 6.13
CA PRO A 120 0.28 1.82 6.64
C PRO A 120 0.36 1.01 7.94
N SER A 121 0.19 1.69 9.09
CA SER A 121 0.28 1.00 10.38
C SER A 121 -0.53 -0.28 10.17
N HIS A 122 -0.12 -1.42 10.76
CA HIS A 122 -0.95 -2.63 10.64
C HIS A 122 -2.42 -2.31 10.89
N ALA A 123 -2.70 -1.24 11.63
CA ALA A 123 -4.01 -0.63 11.80
C ALA A 123 -4.56 0.05 10.53
N ALA A 124 -3.75 0.66 9.65
CA ALA A 124 -4.24 1.32 8.42
C ALA A 124 -4.32 0.37 7.21
N ALA A 125 -3.54 -0.74 7.23
CA ALA A 125 -3.67 -1.82 6.26
C ALA A 125 -4.72 -2.86 6.69
N ARG A 126 -5.25 -2.75 7.92
CA ARG A 126 -6.20 -3.68 8.52
C ARG A 126 -7.54 -2.97 8.73
N LEU A 127 -8.54 -3.39 8.00
CA LEU A 127 -9.91 -2.95 8.22
C LEU A 127 -10.50 -3.79 9.35
N CYS A 128 -10.99 -3.13 10.41
CA CYS A 128 -11.56 -3.79 11.57
C CYS A 128 -12.98 -3.28 11.84
N HIS A 129 -13.88 -4.19 12.21
CA HIS A 129 -15.21 -3.87 12.72
C HIS A 129 -15.67 -5.03 13.63
N GLY A 130 -15.83 -4.74 14.92
CA GLY A 130 -16.16 -5.76 15.89
C GLY A 130 -15.16 -6.91 15.93
N ALA A 131 -15.68 -8.13 15.80
CA ALA A 131 -14.88 -9.34 15.78
C ALA A 131 -14.21 -9.61 14.42
N LEU A 132 -14.40 -8.74 13.41
CA LEU A 132 -13.86 -8.90 12.07
C LEU A 132 -12.58 -8.10 11.88
N SER A 133 -11.59 -8.70 11.25
CA SER A 133 -10.43 -7.99 10.74
C SER A 133 -10.02 -8.52 9.37
N LEU A 134 -9.65 -7.62 8.47
CA LEU A 134 -9.22 -7.89 7.11
C LEU A 134 -7.92 -7.14 6.82
N ASP A 135 -6.86 -7.87 6.52
CA ASP A 135 -5.57 -7.32 6.13
C ASP A 135 -5.54 -7.13 4.61
N LEU A 136 -5.37 -5.89 4.17
CA LEU A 136 -5.39 -5.51 2.75
C LEU A 136 -4.13 -5.97 1.99
N GLN A 137 -3.01 -6.17 2.69
CA GLN A 137 -1.74 -6.56 2.07
C GLN A 137 -1.65 -8.08 1.91
N THR A 138 -1.89 -8.80 3.01
CA THR A 138 -1.80 -10.26 3.02
C THR A 138 -3.08 -10.93 2.53
N ARG A 139 -4.18 -10.18 2.39
CA ARG A 139 -5.54 -10.66 2.12
C ARG A 139 -6.05 -11.64 3.19
N ALA A 140 -5.42 -11.66 4.35
CA ALA A 140 -5.87 -12.48 5.47
C ALA A 140 -7.15 -11.89 6.08
N VAL A 141 -8.08 -12.77 6.42
CA VAL A 141 -9.33 -12.42 7.10
C VAL A 141 -9.42 -13.22 8.38
N GLU A 142 -9.74 -12.55 9.48
CA GLU A 142 -9.99 -13.15 10.77
C GLU A 142 -11.39 -12.75 11.27
N ALA A 143 -12.08 -13.70 11.86
CA ALA A 143 -13.36 -13.52 12.51
C ALA A 143 -13.29 -14.15 13.91
N ALA A 144 -13.52 -13.36 14.96
CA ALA A 144 -13.36 -13.77 16.35
C ALA A 144 -12.01 -14.46 16.66
N GLY A 145 -10.91 -13.94 16.06
CA GLY A 145 -9.55 -14.49 16.23
C GLY A 145 -9.26 -15.76 15.43
N ARG A 146 -10.19 -16.23 14.59
CA ARG A 146 -10.02 -17.41 13.74
C ARG A 146 -9.84 -16.99 12.27
N SER A 147 -8.87 -17.57 11.58
CA SER A 147 -8.65 -17.32 10.16
C SER A 147 -9.78 -17.86 9.30
N VAL A 148 -10.27 -17.07 8.33
CA VAL A 148 -11.38 -17.41 7.44
C VAL A 148 -10.92 -17.36 5.99
N ARG A 149 -11.10 -18.47 5.26
CA ARG A 149 -10.79 -18.50 3.82
C ARG A 149 -11.99 -18.00 3.01
N LEU A 150 -11.80 -16.87 2.34
CA LEU A 150 -12.80 -16.29 1.44
C LEU A 150 -12.40 -16.48 -0.03
N THR A 151 -13.40 -16.57 -0.90
CA THR A 151 -13.21 -16.45 -2.35
C THR A 151 -12.87 -14.99 -2.70
N ARG A 152 -12.40 -14.73 -3.93
CA ARG A 152 -12.09 -13.37 -4.39
C ARG A 152 -13.30 -12.44 -4.26
N THR A 153 -14.46 -12.91 -4.69
CA THR A 153 -15.72 -12.15 -4.62
C THR A 153 -16.15 -11.87 -3.17
N GLU A 154 -16.12 -12.89 -2.29
CA GLU A 154 -16.43 -12.73 -0.87
C GLU A 154 -15.48 -11.74 -0.17
N PHE A 155 -14.19 -11.81 -0.51
CA PHE A 155 -13.18 -10.85 -0.01
C PHE A 155 -13.47 -9.41 -0.47
N ALA A 156 -13.80 -9.20 -1.75
CA ALA A 156 -14.15 -7.89 -2.31
C ALA A 156 -15.40 -7.30 -1.64
N ILE A 157 -16.42 -8.14 -1.41
CA ILE A 157 -17.65 -7.75 -0.68
C ILE A 157 -17.28 -7.31 0.75
N LEU A 158 -16.54 -8.14 1.50
CA LEU A 158 -16.19 -7.85 2.89
C LEU A 158 -15.31 -6.59 2.99
N LYS A 159 -14.34 -6.44 2.09
CA LYS A 159 -13.49 -5.25 2.00
C LYS A 159 -14.32 -3.98 1.83
N LEU A 160 -15.28 -3.96 0.90
CA LEU A 160 -16.10 -2.79 0.65
C LEU A 160 -17.01 -2.46 1.84
N LEU A 161 -17.59 -3.46 2.50
CA LEU A 161 -18.38 -3.28 3.71
C LEU A 161 -17.54 -2.73 4.86
N LEU A 162 -16.35 -3.29 5.10
CA LEU A 162 -15.43 -2.82 6.14
C LEU A 162 -14.83 -1.44 5.85
N SER A 163 -14.75 -1.03 4.59
CA SER A 163 -14.35 0.33 4.22
C SER A 163 -15.46 1.37 4.48
N ASN A 164 -16.71 0.92 4.66
CA ASN A 164 -17.88 1.77 4.90
C ASN A 164 -18.72 1.25 6.09
N PRO A 165 -18.14 1.16 7.31
CA PRO A 165 -18.72 0.38 8.39
C PRO A 165 -20.07 0.91 8.90
N GLN A 166 -20.36 2.20 8.72
CA GLN A 166 -21.60 2.83 9.16
C GLN A 166 -22.59 3.13 8.02
N GLN A 167 -22.27 2.71 6.79
CA GLN A 167 -23.07 3.04 5.62
C GLN A 167 -23.70 1.80 5.01
N VAL A 168 -24.84 2.01 4.38
CA VAL A 168 -25.46 0.98 3.53
C VAL A 168 -24.76 0.98 2.18
N VAL A 169 -24.11 -0.11 1.84
CA VAL A 169 -23.51 -0.33 0.52
C VAL A 169 -24.59 -0.90 -0.39
N THR A 170 -24.91 -0.17 -1.47
CA THR A 170 -25.94 -0.59 -2.42
C THR A 170 -25.51 -1.78 -3.26
N LYS A 171 -26.46 -2.51 -3.82
CA LYS A 171 -26.15 -3.63 -4.72
C LYS A 171 -25.36 -3.17 -5.94
N SER A 172 -25.67 -2.00 -6.50
CA SER A 172 -24.95 -1.44 -7.63
C SER A 172 -23.50 -1.13 -7.30
N GLN A 173 -23.22 -0.51 -6.14
CA GLN A 173 -21.85 -0.28 -5.67
C GLN A 173 -21.07 -1.57 -5.46
N LEU A 174 -21.71 -2.62 -4.91
CA LEU A 174 -21.09 -3.92 -4.76
C LEU A 174 -20.72 -4.54 -6.10
N LEU A 175 -21.65 -4.52 -7.06
CA LEU A 175 -21.41 -5.07 -8.40
C LEU A 175 -20.32 -4.33 -9.14
N GLU A 176 -20.31 -2.99 -9.09
CA GLU A 176 -19.28 -2.16 -9.70
C GLU A 176 -17.89 -2.45 -9.13
N HIS A 177 -17.81 -2.55 -7.78
CA HIS A 177 -16.55 -2.84 -7.11
C HIS A 177 -16.04 -4.27 -7.37
N ILE A 178 -16.94 -5.24 -7.46
CA ILE A 178 -16.63 -6.64 -7.71
C ILE A 178 -16.28 -6.87 -9.19
N ALA A 179 -16.86 -6.12 -10.11
CA ALA A 179 -16.60 -6.25 -11.56
C ALA A 179 -15.11 -6.05 -11.91
N ALA A 180 -14.39 -5.24 -11.15
CA ALA A 180 -12.95 -5.06 -11.30
C ALA A 180 -12.15 -6.35 -11.01
N ASP A 181 -12.61 -7.17 -10.08
CA ASP A 181 -11.94 -8.42 -9.65
C ASP A 181 -12.57 -9.70 -10.25
N THR A 182 -13.87 -9.65 -10.62
CA THR A 182 -14.66 -10.78 -11.15
C THR A 182 -15.76 -10.28 -12.11
N PRO A 183 -15.47 -10.14 -13.43
CA PRO A 183 -16.39 -9.56 -14.43
C PRO A 183 -17.71 -10.33 -14.58
N ASP A 184 -17.75 -11.61 -14.21
CA ASP A 184 -18.92 -12.50 -14.40
C ASP A 184 -19.95 -12.44 -13.24
N CYS A 185 -19.75 -11.56 -12.25
CA CYS A 185 -20.65 -11.45 -11.12
C CYS A 185 -21.90 -10.63 -11.48
N VAL A 186 -23.06 -11.31 -11.58
CA VAL A 186 -24.36 -10.68 -11.83
C VAL A 186 -25.16 -10.51 -10.52
N GLU A 187 -26.18 -9.65 -10.53
CA GLU A 187 -26.99 -9.34 -9.33
C GLU A 187 -27.62 -10.60 -8.69
N SER A 188 -27.99 -11.60 -9.49
CA SER A 188 -28.53 -12.87 -8.99
C SER A 188 -27.54 -13.67 -8.17
N SER A 189 -26.23 -13.62 -8.52
CA SER A 189 -25.16 -14.32 -7.81
C SER A 189 -24.71 -13.58 -6.54
N LEU A 190 -24.91 -12.26 -6.45
CA LEU A 190 -24.50 -11.44 -5.30
C LEU A 190 -25.13 -11.96 -3.98
N LYS A 191 -26.42 -12.31 -4.00
CA LYS A 191 -27.10 -12.85 -2.81
C LYS A 191 -26.48 -14.15 -2.33
N VAL A 192 -26.06 -15.01 -3.26
CA VAL A 192 -25.39 -16.29 -2.95
C VAL A 192 -24.03 -16.03 -2.31
N HIS A 193 -23.23 -15.09 -2.87
CA HIS A 193 -21.92 -14.73 -2.30
C HIS A 193 -22.05 -14.14 -0.89
N VAL A 194 -23.01 -13.23 -0.66
CA VAL A 194 -23.27 -12.67 0.66
C VAL A 194 -23.74 -13.75 1.64
N SER A 195 -24.62 -14.69 1.22
CA SER A 195 -25.06 -15.80 2.05
C SER A 195 -23.90 -16.71 2.46
N ASN A 196 -23.02 -17.06 1.51
CA ASN A 196 -21.84 -17.86 1.79
C ASN A 196 -20.85 -17.15 2.72
N LEU A 197 -20.63 -15.86 2.49
CA LEU A 197 -19.79 -15.01 3.34
C LEU A 197 -20.33 -14.98 4.78
N ARG A 198 -21.63 -14.72 4.98
CA ARG A 198 -22.27 -14.74 6.30
C ARG A 198 -22.06 -16.07 7.02
N ARG A 199 -22.29 -17.18 6.31
CA ARG A 199 -22.09 -18.51 6.88
C ARG A 199 -20.65 -18.69 7.37
N LYS A 200 -19.66 -18.39 6.54
CA LYS A 200 -18.23 -18.52 6.89
C LYS A 200 -17.83 -17.67 8.10
N LEU A 201 -18.32 -16.43 8.16
CA LEU A 201 -18.04 -15.53 9.29
C LEU A 201 -18.71 -16.01 10.58
N ARG A 202 -19.94 -16.50 10.49
CA ARG A 202 -20.68 -17.08 11.63
C ARG A 202 -20.01 -18.36 12.13
N ASP A 203 -19.62 -19.28 11.24
CA ASP A 203 -18.93 -20.52 11.58
C ASP A 203 -17.58 -20.26 12.27
N ALA A 204 -16.95 -19.11 11.96
CA ALA A 204 -15.73 -18.64 12.63
C ALA A 204 -16.01 -17.94 13.97
N GLY A 205 -17.25 -17.65 14.33
CA GLY A 205 -17.62 -17.08 15.63
C GLY A 205 -17.93 -15.59 15.62
N ALA A 206 -17.98 -14.92 14.45
CA ALA A 206 -18.29 -13.49 14.38
C ALA A 206 -19.80 -13.15 14.47
N GLY A 207 -20.68 -14.16 14.56
CA GLY A 207 -22.13 -13.94 14.62
C GLY A 207 -22.73 -13.38 13.33
N GLU A 208 -23.84 -12.64 13.45
CA GLU A 208 -24.53 -12.00 12.33
C GLU A 208 -23.98 -10.61 12.06
N CYS A 209 -22.78 -10.53 11.45
CA CYS A 209 -22.05 -9.28 11.24
C CYS A 209 -22.42 -8.51 9.98
N ILE A 210 -23.28 -9.06 9.10
CA ILE A 210 -23.74 -8.39 7.86
C ILE A 210 -25.27 -8.38 7.87
N ALA A 211 -25.87 -7.18 7.87
CA ALA A 211 -27.31 -6.99 7.79
C ALA A 211 -27.76 -6.70 6.35
N SER A 212 -28.96 -7.14 5.96
CA SER A 212 -29.61 -6.75 4.71
C SER A 212 -30.47 -5.53 4.94
N VAL A 213 -30.34 -4.51 4.05
CA VAL A 213 -31.27 -3.40 3.99
C VAL A 213 -32.20 -3.64 2.81
N TRP A 214 -33.47 -3.88 3.10
CA TRP A 214 -34.44 -4.35 2.12
C TRP A 214 -34.54 -3.41 0.90
N GLY A 215 -34.45 -3.97 -0.27
CA GLY A 215 -34.52 -3.23 -1.55
C GLY A 215 -33.26 -2.40 -1.90
N ILE A 216 -32.32 -2.16 -0.95
CA ILE A 216 -31.19 -1.24 -1.13
C ILE A 216 -29.88 -2.00 -1.26
N GLY A 217 -29.49 -2.77 -0.24
CA GLY A 217 -28.18 -3.40 -0.21
C GLY A 217 -27.84 -4.08 1.13
N PHE A 218 -26.59 -3.92 1.56
CA PHE A 218 -26.07 -4.55 2.77
C PHE A 218 -25.28 -3.55 3.61
N LYS A 219 -25.23 -3.74 4.93
CA LYS A 219 -24.40 -2.99 5.85
C LYS A 219 -23.76 -3.93 6.88
N LEU A 220 -22.72 -3.49 7.56
CA LEU A 220 -22.26 -4.18 8.76
C LEU A 220 -23.30 -4.01 9.88
N ALA A 221 -23.49 -5.06 10.64
CA ALA A 221 -24.37 -4.98 11.82
C ALA A 221 -23.68 -4.13 12.91
N GLU A 222 -24.46 -3.38 13.65
CA GLU A 222 -23.98 -2.64 14.81
C GLU A 222 -23.55 -3.64 15.90
N GLU A 223 -22.48 -3.33 16.61
CA GLU A 223 -22.06 -4.14 17.74
C GLU A 223 -23.11 -4.00 18.84
N GLU A 224 -23.73 -5.13 19.24
CA GLU A 224 -24.44 -5.12 20.51
C GLU A 224 -23.40 -4.97 21.64
N PRO A 225 -23.54 -3.97 22.53
CA PRO A 225 -22.67 -3.87 23.69
C PRO A 225 -22.77 -5.18 24.48
N LYS A 226 -21.65 -5.87 24.63
CA LYS A 226 -21.59 -7.02 25.53
C LYS A 226 -21.96 -6.54 26.93
N SER A 227 -23.13 -6.98 27.39
CA SER A 227 -23.57 -6.85 28.79
C SER A 227 -22.66 -7.65 29.70
#